data_47a521f005dfb7e4334c194d4c572297
#
_entry.id   47a521f005dfb7e4334c194d4c572297
#
_cell.length_a   1.000
_cell.length_b   1.000
_cell.length_c   1.000
_cell.angle_alpha   90.00
_cell.angle_beta   90.00
_cell.angle_gamma   90.00
#
_symmetry.space_group_name_H-M   'P 1'
#
loop_
_entity.id
_entity.type
_entity.pdbx_description
1 polymer ?
#
loop_
_entity_poly.entity_id
_entity_poly.type
_entity_poly.pdbx_seq_one_letter_code
_entity_poly.pdbx_strand_id
1 'polypeptide(L)'
;MRVSMALAFGLTISVAASAVAGDPPGVAAGKPDIRSLSALAFGPGGVLFVGDSKGGAVYAIELGPRAAGEVKDPKEIPDVEGKLAALLGATAADVMIHDLAVDPISKQSYLAVSRGRAAWNGQWLLPNDVADASVLVRFDAAARPEIVDLTSVRFARVALPNPVDAAKKVPWKNVSLRADTITDMAYANGALYIAGLSNEEFASTMWKVAYPFAGAVSATTVENYHGAHGKYETEAPVRTFVPYSLKGRAHLLAAYLCTPLVTIAVDDLKDKAHVRGRTVGEFGAGNYPLDMVVYKKDGKEKVLIANSNLPFLIVDPKDVEAYEGAIDKHVETYIAGVRYEPRSGTGVQQMDNLGDDYVEVLRRLPGGRLDLVPISVKRF
;
A
#
# COMPACT_ATOMS: atom_id res chain seq x y z
N MET A 1 31.20 -55.87 -51.49
CA MET A 1 31.96 -55.16 -50.43
C MET A 1 31.23 -53.85 -50.13
N ARG A 2 30.46 -53.80 -49.04
CA ARG A 2 29.82 -52.54 -48.60
C ARG A 2 30.57 -52.06 -47.37
N VAL A 3 31.11 -50.89 -47.43
CA VAL A 3 31.82 -50.21 -46.36
C VAL A 3 30.78 -49.35 -45.63
N SER A 4 30.52 -49.66 -44.40
CA SER A 4 29.66 -48.88 -43.53
C SER A 4 30.49 -47.83 -42.78
N MET A 5 30.20 -46.56 -42.99
CA MET A 5 30.83 -45.42 -42.32
C MET A 5 29.99 -45.05 -41.11
N ALA A 6 30.53 -45.26 -39.90
CA ALA A 6 29.90 -44.85 -38.66
C ALA A 6 30.19 -43.38 -38.39
N LEU A 7 29.14 -42.53 -38.30
CA LEU A 7 29.25 -41.16 -37.82
C LEU A 7 29.15 -41.15 -36.30
N ALA A 8 30.21 -40.69 -35.65
CA ALA A 8 30.20 -40.41 -34.21
C ALA A 8 29.65 -38.98 -33.97
N PHE A 9 28.49 -38.87 -33.31
CA PHE A 9 27.93 -37.61 -32.83
C PHE A 9 28.59 -37.27 -31.48
N GLY A 10 29.46 -36.27 -31.49
CA GLY A 10 29.99 -35.70 -30.24
C GLY A 10 28.97 -34.76 -29.60
N LEU A 11 28.50 -35.10 -28.42
CA LEU A 11 27.62 -34.29 -27.60
C LEU A 11 28.48 -33.28 -26.83
N THR A 12 28.53 -32.02 -27.29
CA THR A 12 29.14 -30.91 -26.56
C THR A 12 28.15 -30.41 -25.52
N ILE A 13 28.38 -30.70 -24.24
CA ILE A 13 27.66 -30.11 -23.12
C ILE A 13 28.21 -28.70 -22.91
N SER A 14 27.45 -27.69 -23.36
CA SER A 14 27.72 -26.29 -23.00
C SER A 14 27.27 -26.07 -21.56
N VAL A 15 28.20 -25.98 -20.62
CA VAL A 15 27.95 -25.47 -19.28
C VAL A 15 27.75 -23.96 -19.41
N ALA A 16 26.48 -23.52 -19.36
CA ALA A 16 26.19 -22.11 -19.21
C ALA A 16 26.64 -21.68 -17.81
N ALA A 17 27.73 -20.95 -17.72
CA ALA A 17 28.10 -20.26 -16.50
C ALA A 17 27.01 -19.21 -16.22
N SER A 18 26.22 -19.44 -15.16
CA SER A 18 25.34 -18.43 -14.60
C SER A 18 26.20 -17.26 -14.15
N ALA A 19 26.19 -16.17 -14.88
CA ALA A 19 26.77 -14.92 -14.42
C ALA A 19 26.05 -14.56 -13.12
N VAL A 20 26.79 -14.55 -12.01
CA VAL A 20 26.32 -13.96 -10.76
C VAL A 20 26.14 -12.47 -11.07
N ALA A 21 24.90 -12.05 -11.29
CA ALA A 21 24.60 -10.63 -11.39
C ALA A 21 25.07 -9.98 -10.09
N GLY A 22 25.97 -9.01 -10.18
CA GLY A 22 26.40 -8.23 -9.03
C GLY A 22 25.18 -7.59 -8.36
N ASP A 23 25.32 -7.29 -7.07
CA ASP A 23 24.25 -6.64 -6.32
C ASP A 23 23.78 -5.35 -7.01
N PRO A 24 22.46 -5.10 -7.04
CA PRO A 24 21.94 -3.82 -7.52
C PRO A 24 22.58 -2.65 -6.78
N PRO A 25 22.81 -1.50 -7.42
CA PRO A 25 23.36 -0.34 -6.75
C PRO A 25 22.56 0.04 -5.49
N GLY A 26 23.25 0.31 -4.39
CA GLY A 26 22.62 0.77 -3.14
C GLY A 26 22.08 -0.33 -2.23
N VAL A 27 22.28 -1.61 -2.55
CA VAL A 27 21.93 -2.72 -1.63
C VAL A 27 23.00 -2.83 -0.54
N ALA A 28 22.56 -2.79 0.71
CA ALA A 28 23.35 -3.02 1.90
C ALA A 28 22.92 -4.32 2.61
N ALA A 29 23.79 -4.90 3.42
CA ALA A 29 23.45 -6.00 4.33
C ALA A 29 23.57 -5.52 5.78
N GLY A 30 22.62 -5.93 6.63
CA GLY A 30 22.60 -5.57 8.05
C GLY A 30 21.21 -5.16 8.54
N LYS A 31 21.18 -4.35 9.60
CA LYS A 31 19.94 -3.82 10.18
C LYS A 31 19.60 -2.46 9.52
N PRO A 32 18.46 -2.32 8.83
CA PRO A 32 18.01 -1.01 8.31
C PRO A 32 17.63 -0.07 9.47
N ASP A 33 17.98 1.21 9.35
CA ASP A 33 17.60 2.26 10.31
C ASP A 33 16.18 2.77 10.03
N ILE A 34 15.18 1.92 10.28
CA ILE A 34 13.75 2.24 10.13
C ILE A 34 13.26 2.87 11.42
N ARG A 35 12.74 4.10 11.34
CA ARG A 35 12.23 4.86 12.49
C ARG A 35 10.73 4.71 12.70
N SER A 36 10.00 4.34 11.66
CA SER A 36 8.58 4.00 11.73
C SER A 36 8.22 3.04 10.61
N LEU A 37 7.19 2.23 10.85
CA LEU A 37 6.53 1.47 9.78
C LEU A 37 5.21 2.17 9.46
N SER A 38 5.05 2.60 8.20
CA SER A 38 3.80 3.19 7.72
C SER A 38 3.15 2.28 6.68
N ALA A 39 3.30 2.54 5.40
CA ALA A 39 2.76 1.71 4.34
C ALA A 39 3.69 0.53 4.02
N LEU A 40 3.11 -0.58 3.56
CA LEU A 40 3.77 -1.77 3.06
C LEU A 40 3.32 -2.05 1.62
N ALA A 41 4.21 -2.54 0.78
CA ALA A 41 3.84 -3.06 -0.52
C ALA A 41 4.81 -4.16 -0.95
N PHE A 42 4.32 -5.24 -1.54
CA PHE A 42 5.20 -6.23 -2.16
C PHE A 42 5.54 -5.85 -3.59
N GLY A 43 6.80 -6.08 -3.96
CA GLY A 43 7.35 -5.85 -5.29
C GLY A 43 7.82 -7.13 -5.98
N PRO A 44 8.59 -6.99 -7.06
CA PRO A 44 9.04 -8.11 -7.87
C PRO A 44 9.93 -9.05 -7.02
N GLY A 45 9.80 -10.36 -7.27
CA GLY A 45 10.56 -11.37 -6.52
C GLY A 45 10.23 -11.43 -5.04
N GLY A 46 9.12 -10.81 -4.59
CA GLY A 46 8.70 -10.79 -3.19
C GLY A 46 9.53 -9.87 -2.30
N VAL A 47 10.20 -8.85 -2.87
CA VAL A 47 10.79 -7.78 -2.07
C VAL A 47 9.68 -7.02 -1.35
N LEU A 48 9.89 -6.69 -0.09
CA LEU A 48 8.94 -5.88 0.69
C LEU A 48 9.41 -4.43 0.70
N PHE A 49 8.58 -3.54 0.19
CA PHE A 49 8.74 -2.10 0.38
C PHE A 49 8.13 -1.69 1.72
N VAL A 50 8.90 -0.93 2.48
CA VAL A 50 8.52 -0.45 3.81
C VAL A 50 8.65 1.06 3.85
N GLY A 51 7.54 1.75 4.08
CA GLY A 51 7.50 3.18 4.26
C GLY A 51 7.94 3.57 5.67
N ASP A 52 8.88 4.51 5.76
CA ASP A 52 9.32 5.13 7.01
C ASP A 52 8.98 6.62 6.99
N SER A 53 7.76 6.96 7.41
CA SER A 53 7.30 8.35 7.48
C SER A 53 8.16 9.21 8.39
N LYS A 54 8.57 8.71 9.57
CA LYS A 54 9.47 9.46 10.47
C LYS A 54 10.84 9.70 9.86
N GLY A 55 11.43 8.68 9.22
CA GLY A 55 12.72 8.77 8.53
C GLY A 55 12.66 9.51 7.19
N GLY A 56 11.45 9.70 6.62
CA GLY A 56 11.26 10.29 5.28
C GLY A 56 11.93 9.46 4.19
N ALA A 57 11.74 8.16 4.24
CA ALA A 57 12.43 7.21 3.36
C ALA A 57 11.56 5.99 3.06
N VAL A 58 11.94 5.25 2.02
CA VAL A 58 11.41 3.92 1.75
C VAL A 58 12.57 2.92 1.72
N TYR A 59 12.33 1.76 2.28
CA TYR A 59 13.25 0.63 2.26
C TYR A 59 12.67 -0.47 1.37
N ALA A 60 13.51 -1.09 0.56
CA ALA A 60 13.22 -2.34 -0.15
C ALA A 60 13.98 -3.46 0.57
N ILE A 61 13.26 -4.38 1.18
CA ILE A 61 13.82 -5.42 2.05
C ILE A 61 13.67 -6.78 1.39
N GLU A 62 14.77 -7.51 1.24
CA GLU A 62 14.77 -8.90 0.84
C GLU A 62 14.52 -9.79 2.08
N LEU A 63 13.32 -10.35 2.17
CA LEU A 63 12.90 -11.19 3.30
C LEU A 63 13.53 -12.60 3.29
N GLY A 64 14.45 -12.88 2.37
CA GLY A 64 15.08 -14.19 2.22
C GLY A 64 14.20 -15.24 1.54
N PRO A 65 14.69 -16.49 1.44
CA PRO A 65 13.96 -17.58 0.81
C PRO A 65 12.67 -17.92 1.59
N ARG A 66 11.58 -18.04 0.87
CA ARG A 66 10.25 -18.43 1.40
C ARG A 66 9.66 -19.52 0.53
N ALA A 67 9.03 -20.51 1.16
CA ALA A 67 8.26 -21.52 0.43
C ALA A 67 7.05 -20.87 -0.24
N ALA A 68 6.76 -21.31 -1.45
CA ALA A 68 5.50 -20.91 -2.11
C ALA A 68 4.32 -21.43 -1.31
N GLY A 69 3.40 -20.53 -0.97
CA GLY A 69 2.17 -20.84 -0.28
C GLY A 69 1.02 -21.08 -1.26
N GLU A 70 0.07 -21.91 -0.86
CA GLU A 70 -1.19 -22.09 -1.54
C GLU A 70 -2.34 -21.56 -0.69
N VAL A 71 -3.32 -20.92 -1.33
CA VAL A 71 -4.54 -20.46 -0.65
C VAL A 71 -5.62 -21.53 -0.82
N LYS A 72 -5.70 -22.43 0.15
CA LYS A 72 -6.74 -23.46 0.20
C LYS A 72 -7.55 -23.29 1.47
N ASP A 73 -8.82 -22.92 1.34
CA ASP A 73 -9.75 -22.76 2.46
C ASP A 73 -9.14 -21.91 3.60
N PRO A 74 -8.75 -20.65 3.31
CA PRO A 74 -8.07 -19.80 4.28
C PRO A 74 -8.98 -19.53 5.48
N LYS A 75 -8.38 -19.50 6.67
CA LYS A 75 -9.11 -19.37 7.93
C LYS A 75 -8.99 -17.96 8.49
N GLU A 76 -10.05 -17.53 9.14
CA GLU A 76 -10.04 -16.29 9.93
C GLU A 76 -9.05 -16.41 11.09
N ILE A 77 -8.32 -15.33 11.34
CA ILE A 77 -7.45 -15.18 12.51
C ILE A 77 -8.14 -14.21 13.47
N PRO A 78 -8.78 -14.72 14.52
CA PRO A 78 -9.48 -13.87 15.48
C PRO A 78 -8.52 -13.19 16.43
N ASP A 79 -8.94 -12.03 16.96
CA ASP A 79 -8.25 -11.28 18.01
C ASP A 79 -6.81 -10.92 17.68
N VAL A 80 -6.61 -10.31 16.54
CA VAL A 80 -5.27 -9.90 16.06
C VAL A 80 -4.59 -8.97 17.06
N GLU A 81 -5.30 -7.97 17.60
CA GLU A 81 -4.74 -7.04 18.60
C GLU A 81 -4.30 -7.76 19.88
N GLY A 82 -5.11 -8.70 20.40
CA GLY A 82 -4.74 -9.51 21.56
C GLY A 82 -3.52 -10.40 21.30
N LYS A 83 -3.45 -11.02 20.13
CA LYS A 83 -2.29 -11.84 19.72
C LYS A 83 -1.01 -10.99 19.59
N LEU A 84 -1.11 -9.82 18.99
CA LEU A 84 0.01 -8.88 18.87
C LEU A 84 0.43 -8.34 20.22
N ALA A 85 -0.52 -7.99 21.09
CA ALA A 85 -0.25 -7.52 22.44
C ALA A 85 0.51 -8.57 23.26
N ALA A 86 0.08 -9.83 23.20
CA ALA A 86 0.78 -10.94 23.83
C ALA A 86 2.22 -11.14 23.30
N LEU A 87 2.40 -11.05 21.98
CA LEU A 87 3.71 -11.13 21.33
C LEU A 87 4.65 -10.00 21.77
N LEU A 88 4.12 -8.78 21.89
CA LEU A 88 4.91 -7.56 22.09
C LEU A 88 5.04 -7.15 23.56
N GLY A 89 4.43 -7.89 24.50
CA GLY A 89 4.41 -7.52 25.91
C GLY A 89 3.68 -6.19 26.17
N ALA A 90 2.58 -5.97 25.46
CA ALA A 90 1.77 -4.75 25.51
C ALA A 90 0.31 -5.07 25.86
N THR A 91 -0.55 -4.05 26.01
CA THR A 91 -2.00 -4.25 26.00
C THR A 91 -2.56 -4.09 24.59
N ALA A 92 -3.72 -4.67 24.30
CA ALA A 92 -4.36 -4.51 22.98
C ALA A 92 -4.63 -3.02 22.69
N ALA A 93 -4.89 -2.21 23.72
CA ALA A 93 -5.05 -0.77 23.59
C ALA A 93 -3.77 -0.03 23.20
N ASP A 94 -2.60 -0.62 23.41
CA ASP A 94 -1.29 -0.04 23.08
C ASP A 94 -0.70 -0.56 21.76
N VAL A 95 -1.44 -1.41 21.04
CA VAL A 95 -1.04 -1.90 19.71
C VAL A 95 -1.73 -1.06 18.64
N MET A 96 -0.98 -0.64 17.64
CA MET A 96 -1.49 0.01 16.46
C MET A 96 -0.99 -0.68 15.20
N ILE A 97 -1.92 -1.04 14.31
CA ILE A 97 -1.62 -1.61 13.00
C ILE A 97 -1.72 -0.49 11.99
N HIS A 98 -0.64 -0.23 11.27
CA HIS A 98 -0.57 0.86 10.30
C HIS A 98 -0.95 0.39 8.91
N ASP A 99 -0.56 -0.85 8.56
CA ASP A 99 -0.82 -1.41 7.24
C ASP A 99 -0.76 -2.94 7.24
N LEU A 100 -1.34 -3.52 6.19
CA LEU A 100 -1.39 -4.95 5.88
C LEU A 100 -0.90 -5.18 4.45
N ALA A 101 0.03 -6.11 4.27
CA ALA A 101 0.41 -6.60 2.95
C ALA A 101 0.51 -8.13 2.94
N VAL A 102 0.04 -8.77 1.89
CA VAL A 102 0.12 -10.22 1.71
C VAL A 102 1.28 -10.57 0.78
N ASP A 103 2.19 -11.41 1.26
CA ASP A 103 3.31 -11.86 0.44
C ASP A 103 2.82 -12.67 -0.78
N PRO A 104 3.09 -12.23 -2.00
CA PRO A 104 2.63 -12.92 -3.20
C PRO A 104 3.26 -14.31 -3.39
N ILE A 105 4.35 -14.62 -2.66
CA ILE A 105 5.02 -15.93 -2.71
C ILE A 105 4.44 -16.87 -1.65
N SER A 106 4.59 -16.54 -0.38
CA SER A 106 4.21 -17.43 0.73
C SER A 106 2.74 -17.34 1.09
N LYS A 107 2.01 -16.34 0.60
CA LYS A 107 0.61 -16.05 0.94
C LYS A 107 0.41 -15.73 2.44
N GLN A 108 1.45 -15.35 3.13
CA GLN A 108 1.40 -14.92 4.53
C GLN A 108 1.13 -13.42 4.62
N SER A 109 0.36 -13.04 5.64
CA SER A 109 0.03 -11.65 5.92
C SER A 109 1.10 -11.00 6.77
N TYR A 110 1.58 -9.83 6.33
CA TYR A 110 2.54 -8.99 7.01
C TYR A 110 1.86 -7.73 7.52
N LEU A 111 2.14 -7.34 8.74
CA LEU A 111 1.57 -6.16 9.39
C LEU A 111 2.67 -5.19 9.80
N ALA A 112 2.49 -3.93 9.44
CA ALA A 112 3.23 -2.82 10.02
C ALA A 112 2.61 -2.47 11.37
N VAL A 113 3.32 -2.71 12.47
CA VAL A 113 2.79 -2.59 13.84
C VAL A 113 3.66 -1.63 14.64
N SER A 114 3.04 -0.80 15.47
CA SER A 114 3.72 -0.12 16.56
C SER A 114 3.13 -0.50 17.91
N ARG A 115 4.03 -0.61 18.90
CA ARG A 115 3.66 -0.78 20.31
C ARG A 115 3.84 0.53 21.06
N GLY A 116 2.95 0.78 22.00
CA GLY A 116 2.90 2.00 22.77
C GLY A 116 2.05 3.07 22.06
N ARG A 117 1.07 3.56 22.77
CA ARG A 117 0.27 4.72 22.45
C ARG A 117 0.72 5.87 23.31
N ALA A 118 1.15 6.98 22.72
CA ALA A 118 0.96 8.24 23.38
C ALA A 118 -0.44 8.73 23.02
N ALA A 119 -1.41 8.53 23.89
CA ALA A 119 -2.76 9.05 23.69
C ALA A 119 -2.83 10.50 24.16
N TRP A 120 -3.13 11.41 23.24
CA TRP A 120 -3.61 12.72 23.59
C TRP A 120 -4.97 12.93 22.91
N ASN A 121 -6.00 13.22 23.68
CA ASN A 121 -7.37 13.43 23.18
C ASN A 121 -7.92 12.30 22.28
N GLY A 122 -7.57 11.06 22.55
CA GLY A 122 -8.06 9.92 21.79
C GLY A 122 -7.42 9.74 20.40
N GLN A 123 -6.41 10.53 20.08
CA GLN A 123 -5.67 10.40 18.83
C GLN A 123 -4.42 9.53 19.03
N TRP A 124 -4.12 8.74 18.01
CA TRP A 124 -2.91 7.95 17.97
C TRP A 124 -1.70 8.84 17.67
N LEU A 125 -0.67 8.69 18.47
CA LEU A 125 0.64 9.27 18.20
C LEU A 125 1.64 8.12 18.11
N LEU A 126 2.53 8.17 17.12
CA LEU A 126 3.69 7.28 17.11
C LEU A 126 4.55 7.62 18.33
N PRO A 127 4.93 6.64 19.15
CA PRO A 127 5.85 6.87 20.26
C PRO A 127 7.15 7.43 19.70
N ASN A 128 7.59 8.59 20.21
CA ASN A 128 8.80 9.23 19.70
C ASN A 128 10.07 8.63 20.30
N ASP A 129 9.97 8.05 21.49
CA ASP A 129 11.08 7.81 22.38
C ASP A 129 11.27 6.33 22.73
N VAL A 130 10.41 5.44 22.23
CA VAL A 130 10.53 3.99 22.48
C VAL A 130 11.35 3.37 21.35
N ALA A 131 12.53 2.89 21.69
CA ALA A 131 13.31 2.07 20.77
C ALA A 131 12.50 0.82 20.39
N ASP A 132 12.52 0.45 19.12
CA ASP A 132 11.76 -0.67 18.58
C ASP A 132 10.23 -0.57 18.80
N ALA A 133 9.71 0.65 18.86
CA ALA A 133 8.27 0.89 18.89
C ALA A 133 7.56 0.34 17.64
N SER A 134 8.23 0.38 16.49
CA SER A 134 7.70 -0.14 15.22
C SER A 134 8.32 -1.50 14.91
N VAL A 135 7.48 -2.50 14.68
CA VAL A 135 7.86 -3.87 14.36
C VAL A 135 7.10 -4.38 13.15
N LEU A 136 7.78 -5.13 12.31
CA LEU A 136 7.15 -5.89 11.24
C LEU A 136 6.75 -7.25 11.80
N VAL A 137 5.48 -7.60 11.70
CA VAL A 137 4.95 -8.88 12.16
C VAL A 137 4.39 -9.64 10.99
N ARG A 138 4.60 -10.94 10.91
CA ARG A 138 3.89 -11.83 9.99
C ARG A 138 3.06 -12.84 10.75
N PHE A 139 2.00 -13.33 10.13
CA PHE A 139 1.29 -14.50 10.59
C PHE A 139 1.77 -15.74 9.84
N ASP A 140 2.18 -16.79 10.57
CA ASP A 140 2.57 -18.07 9.98
C ASP A 140 1.34 -18.87 9.50
N ALA A 141 1.57 -20.00 8.84
CA ALA A 141 0.51 -20.88 8.35
C ALA A 141 -0.40 -21.46 9.48
N ALA A 142 0.05 -21.41 10.72
CA ALA A 142 -0.72 -21.80 11.90
C ALA A 142 -1.43 -20.61 12.58
N ALA A 143 -1.50 -19.47 11.91
CA ALA A 143 -2.09 -18.21 12.41
C ALA A 143 -1.43 -17.68 13.70
N ARG A 144 -0.13 -17.91 13.88
CA ARG A 144 0.66 -17.40 14.99
C ARG A 144 1.42 -16.16 14.52
N PRO A 145 1.39 -15.05 15.28
CA PRO A 145 2.17 -13.87 14.95
C PRO A 145 3.66 -14.09 15.32
N GLU A 146 4.54 -13.66 14.43
CA GLU A 146 5.98 -13.69 14.60
C GLU A 146 6.58 -12.34 14.21
N ILE A 147 7.52 -11.84 15.01
CA ILE A 147 8.32 -10.65 14.64
C ILE A 147 9.27 -11.06 13.52
N VAL A 148 9.25 -10.33 12.43
CA VAL A 148 10.21 -10.50 11.34
C VAL A 148 11.56 -9.94 11.77
N ASP A 149 12.57 -10.79 11.81
CA ASP A 149 13.93 -10.36 12.18
C ASP A 149 14.55 -9.55 11.02
N LEU A 150 14.77 -8.26 11.27
CA LEU A 150 15.42 -7.33 10.36
C LEU A 150 16.87 -7.01 10.75
N THR A 151 17.47 -7.74 11.70
CA THR A 151 18.84 -7.46 12.18
C THR A 151 19.93 -7.76 11.17
N SER A 152 19.63 -8.68 10.22
CA SER A 152 20.58 -9.10 9.18
C SER A 152 19.86 -9.40 7.87
N VAL A 153 19.35 -8.35 7.24
CA VAL A 153 18.66 -8.46 5.94
C VAL A 153 19.44 -7.73 4.85
N ARG A 154 19.19 -8.09 3.61
CA ARG A 154 19.63 -7.30 2.46
C ARG A 154 18.55 -6.26 2.19
N PHE A 155 18.95 -5.00 2.01
CA PHE A 155 18.00 -3.91 1.78
C PHE A 155 18.62 -2.80 0.94
N ALA A 156 17.77 -2.10 0.21
CA ALA A 156 18.08 -0.81 -0.38
C ALA A 156 17.23 0.27 0.30
N ARG A 157 17.74 1.50 0.34
CA ARG A 157 17.06 2.66 0.93
C ARG A 157 17.04 3.79 -0.06
N VAL A 158 15.89 4.46 -0.15
CA VAL A 158 15.77 5.73 -0.87
C VAL A 158 15.17 6.78 0.05
N ALA A 159 15.79 7.97 0.10
CA ALA A 159 15.24 9.12 0.82
C ALA A 159 14.21 9.83 -0.07
N LEU A 160 13.08 10.22 0.51
CA LEU A 160 12.09 11.04 -0.19
C LEU A 160 12.54 12.49 -0.23
N PRO A 161 12.48 13.15 -1.39
CA PRO A 161 12.70 14.60 -1.47
C PRO A 161 11.68 15.36 -0.63
N ASN A 162 12.15 16.34 0.12
CA ASN A 162 11.36 17.30 0.87
C ASN A 162 10.18 16.69 1.69
N PRO A 163 10.41 15.66 2.52
CA PRO A 163 9.36 15.08 3.33
C PRO A 163 8.84 16.12 4.35
N VAL A 164 7.63 15.94 4.88
CA VAL A 164 7.05 16.87 5.87
C VAL A 164 8.03 17.16 7.00
N ASP A 165 8.19 18.42 7.38
CA ASP A 165 9.01 18.80 8.51
C ASP A 165 8.52 18.11 9.80
N ALA A 166 9.45 17.53 10.57
CA ALA A 166 9.12 16.79 11.78
C ALA A 166 8.42 17.64 12.84
N ALA A 167 8.65 18.96 12.84
CA ALA A 167 7.99 19.90 13.73
C ALA A 167 6.62 20.39 13.24
N LYS A 168 6.29 20.15 11.96
CA LYS A 168 5.00 20.59 11.37
C LYS A 168 3.84 19.83 11.98
N LYS A 169 2.85 20.58 12.45
CA LYS A 169 1.65 20.04 13.11
C LYS A 169 0.39 20.54 12.42
N VAL A 170 -0.70 19.78 12.59
CA VAL A 170 -2.04 20.26 12.23
C VAL A 170 -2.36 21.50 13.06
N PRO A 171 -2.75 22.64 12.44
CA PRO A 171 -2.87 23.92 13.14
C PRO A 171 -3.77 23.92 14.38
N TRP A 172 -4.85 23.14 14.37
CA TRP A 172 -5.83 23.06 15.46
C TRP A 172 -5.72 21.80 16.32
N LYS A 173 -4.71 20.95 16.02
CA LYS A 173 -4.45 19.70 16.73
C LYS A 173 -2.95 19.59 16.97
N ASN A 174 -2.54 19.22 18.17
CA ASN A 174 -1.10 19.01 18.43
C ASN A 174 -0.58 17.69 17.86
N VAL A 175 -0.98 17.34 16.63
CA VAL A 175 -0.63 16.11 15.93
C VAL A 175 0.39 16.43 14.85
N SER A 176 1.48 15.67 14.80
CA SER A 176 2.50 15.81 13.78
C SER A 176 1.97 15.38 12.41
N LEU A 177 2.14 16.22 11.40
CA LEU A 177 1.88 15.87 10.01
C LEU A 177 2.95 14.94 9.42
N ARG A 178 4.06 14.70 10.13
CA ARG A 178 5.14 13.82 9.68
C ARG A 178 4.66 12.39 9.42
N ALA A 179 3.67 11.93 10.18
CA ALA A 179 3.07 10.61 9.99
C ALA A 179 2.40 10.45 8.61
N ASP A 180 1.89 11.53 8.03
CA ASP A 180 1.27 11.54 6.70
C ASP A 180 2.29 11.75 5.55
N THR A 181 3.60 11.72 5.83
CA THR A 181 4.62 11.76 4.75
C THR A 181 4.45 10.59 3.79
N ILE A 182 4.13 9.40 4.28
CA ILE A 182 3.81 8.23 3.46
C ILE A 182 2.46 7.70 3.95
N THR A 183 1.46 7.77 3.10
CA THR A 183 0.10 7.29 3.40
C THR A 183 -0.22 5.98 2.74
N ASP A 184 0.36 5.72 1.56
CA ASP A 184 0.16 4.49 0.81
C ASP A 184 1.28 4.29 -0.23
N MET A 185 1.49 3.04 -0.66
CA MET A 185 2.48 2.68 -1.67
C MET A 185 1.98 1.56 -2.57
N ALA A 186 2.34 1.62 -3.85
CA ALA A 186 2.07 0.53 -4.78
C ALA A 186 3.20 0.39 -5.81
N TYR A 187 3.56 -0.86 -6.13
CA TYR A 187 4.51 -1.17 -7.19
C TYR A 187 3.80 -1.55 -8.47
N ALA A 188 4.17 -0.91 -9.57
CA ALA A 188 3.69 -1.27 -10.89
C ALA A 188 4.68 -0.82 -11.98
N ASN A 189 4.74 -1.58 -13.07
CA ASN A 189 5.49 -1.21 -14.28
C ASN A 189 6.95 -0.79 -14.03
N GLY A 190 7.65 -1.50 -13.12
CA GLY A 190 9.05 -1.25 -12.83
C GLY A 190 9.31 -0.06 -11.88
N ALA A 191 8.28 0.55 -11.33
CA ALA A 191 8.40 1.67 -10.40
C ALA A 191 7.55 1.50 -9.15
N LEU A 192 8.04 2.05 -8.04
CA LEU A 192 7.28 2.24 -6.81
C LEU A 192 6.68 3.64 -6.82
N TYR A 193 5.37 3.72 -6.60
CA TYR A 193 4.61 4.94 -6.39
C TYR A 193 4.35 5.08 -4.90
N ILE A 194 4.52 6.28 -4.38
CA ILE A 194 4.39 6.59 -2.95
C ILE A 194 3.49 7.82 -2.83
N ALA A 195 2.43 7.71 -2.07
CA ALA A 195 1.52 8.80 -1.79
C ALA A 195 1.78 9.40 -0.41
N GLY A 196 1.52 10.70 -0.25
CA GLY A 196 1.58 11.34 1.05
C GLY A 196 1.67 12.86 0.99
N LEU A 197 2.24 13.42 2.04
CA LEU A 197 2.50 14.85 2.15
C LEU A 197 4.00 15.16 2.08
N SER A 198 4.33 16.26 1.41
CA SER A 198 5.66 16.88 1.43
C SER A 198 5.65 18.21 2.18
N ASN A 199 6.80 18.85 2.26
CA ASN A 199 6.95 20.20 2.82
C ASN A 199 6.88 21.28 1.74
N GLU A 200 6.35 20.95 0.55
CA GLU A 200 6.10 21.91 -0.52
C GLU A 200 4.88 22.80 -0.21
N GLU A 201 4.72 23.89 -0.97
CA GLU A 201 3.55 24.77 -0.89
C GLU A 201 2.25 23.98 -1.13
N PHE A 202 2.24 23.18 -2.20
CA PHE A 202 1.20 22.19 -2.45
C PHE A 202 1.64 20.86 -1.84
N ALA A 203 1.21 20.58 -0.61
CA ALA A 203 1.77 19.52 0.20
C ALA A 203 1.40 18.09 -0.26
N SER A 204 0.23 17.91 -0.91
CA SER A 204 -0.16 16.59 -1.45
C SER A 204 0.80 16.17 -2.55
N THR A 205 1.47 15.05 -2.37
CA THR A 205 2.60 14.64 -3.23
C THR A 205 2.53 13.16 -3.59
N MET A 206 2.85 12.88 -4.85
CA MET A 206 3.16 11.55 -5.34
C MET A 206 4.65 11.48 -5.67
N TRP A 207 5.38 10.59 -5.00
CA TRP A 207 6.74 10.26 -5.39
C TRP A 207 6.73 9.02 -6.28
N LYS A 208 7.70 8.97 -7.18
CA LYS A 208 7.92 7.83 -8.08
C LYS A 208 9.40 7.52 -8.14
N VAL A 209 9.75 6.26 -7.97
CA VAL A 209 11.14 5.78 -8.08
C VAL A 209 11.18 4.44 -8.80
N ALA A 210 12.11 4.29 -9.73
CA ALA A 210 12.36 3.01 -10.40
C ALA A 210 12.92 1.99 -9.39
N TYR A 211 12.54 0.74 -9.54
CA TYR A 211 13.11 -0.34 -8.75
C TYR A 211 13.91 -1.31 -9.67
N PRO A 212 15.10 -1.79 -9.25
CA PRO A 212 15.81 -1.46 -7.99
C PRO A 212 16.15 0.03 -7.93
N PHE A 213 16.25 0.62 -6.74
CA PHE A 213 16.36 2.06 -6.50
C PHE A 213 17.57 2.69 -7.23
N ALA A 214 17.49 2.68 -8.55
CA ALA A 214 18.46 3.27 -9.45
C ALA A 214 17.89 4.58 -10.00
N GLY A 215 18.58 5.68 -9.71
CA GLY A 215 18.17 6.99 -10.17
C GLY A 215 17.49 7.87 -9.12
N ALA A 216 17.07 9.06 -9.55
CA ALA A 216 16.45 10.03 -8.68
C ALA A 216 14.98 9.69 -8.39
N VAL A 217 14.53 10.04 -7.19
CA VAL A 217 13.10 10.05 -6.84
C VAL A 217 12.47 11.27 -7.48
N SER A 218 11.46 11.08 -8.31
CA SER A 218 10.64 12.16 -8.84
C SER A 218 9.57 12.52 -7.81
N ALA A 219 9.37 13.80 -7.56
CA ALA A 219 8.35 14.33 -6.68
C ALA A 219 7.40 15.22 -7.49
N THR A 220 6.12 14.86 -7.49
CA THR A 220 5.05 15.57 -8.20
C THR A 220 4.01 16.00 -7.19
N THR A 221 3.73 17.30 -7.08
CA THR A 221 2.60 17.76 -6.28
C THR A 221 1.29 17.51 -7.02
N VAL A 222 0.26 17.09 -6.30
CA VAL A 222 -1.04 16.75 -6.88
C VAL A 222 -2.17 17.49 -6.18
N GLU A 223 -3.13 17.96 -6.93
CA GLU A 223 -4.36 18.53 -6.40
C GLU A 223 -5.57 17.83 -7.01
N ASN A 224 -6.67 17.79 -6.29
CA ASN A 224 -7.94 17.29 -6.75
C ASN A 224 -9.05 18.31 -6.53
N TYR A 225 -10.03 18.34 -7.40
CA TYR A 225 -11.25 19.08 -7.12
C TYR A 225 -12.13 18.25 -6.18
N HIS A 226 -12.42 18.79 -5.00
CA HIS A 226 -13.29 18.16 -4.03
C HIS A 226 -14.72 18.73 -4.20
N GLY A 227 -15.58 17.97 -4.84
CA GLY A 227 -16.93 18.43 -5.21
C GLY A 227 -17.79 18.80 -4.00
N ALA A 228 -17.71 18.03 -2.90
CA ALA A 228 -18.42 18.33 -1.67
C ALA A 228 -18.00 19.66 -1.02
N HIS A 229 -16.75 20.09 -1.21
CA HIS A 229 -16.23 21.38 -0.73
C HIS A 229 -16.25 22.49 -1.78
N GLY A 230 -16.49 22.16 -3.05
CA GLY A 230 -16.55 23.10 -4.15
C GLY A 230 -15.24 23.79 -4.48
N LYS A 231 -14.09 23.15 -4.21
CA LYS A 231 -12.76 23.75 -4.39
C LYS A 231 -11.69 22.71 -4.72
N TYR A 232 -10.57 23.18 -5.23
CA TYR A 232 -9.35 22.39 -5.31
C TYR A 232 -8.70 22.25 -3.93
N GLU A 233 -8.19 21.06 -3.63
CA GLU A 233 -7.46 20.74 -2.42
C GLU A 233 -6.03 20.32 -2.76
N THR A 234 -5.07 20.98 -2.13
CA THR A 234 -3.64 20.84 -2.39
C THR A 234 -2.87 20.30 -1.18
N GLU A 235 -3.52 20.25 -0.01
CA GLU A 235 -2.92 19.81 1.25
C GLU A 235 -3.50 18.46 1.74
N ALA A 236 -4.53 17.94 1.08
CA ALA A 236 -5.10 16.65 1.40
C ALA A 236 -4.25 15.55 0.77
N PRO A 237 -3.68 14.60 1.56
CA PRO A 237 -2.95 13.49 0.97
C PRO A 237 -3.90 12.52 0.27
N VAL A 238 -3.41 11.85 -0.76
CA VAL A 238 -4.02 10.60 -1.22
C VAL A 238 -4.00 9.64 -0.04
N ARG A 239 -5.14 9.05 0.31
CA ARG A 239 -5.24 8.13 1.45
C ARG A 239 -4.90 6.70 1.07
N THR A 240 -5.39 6.29 -0.09
CA THR A 240 -5.09 5.00 -0.70
C THR A 240 -5.24 5.09 -2.20
N PHE A 241 -4.53 4.27 -2.95
CA PHE A 241 -4.60 4.25 -4.40
C PHE A 241 -4.22 2.89 -4.98
N VAL A 242 -4.66 2.63 -6.19
CA VAL A 242 -4.24 1.45 -6.96
C VAL A 242 -3.72 1.87 -8.33
N PRO A 243 -2.63 1.25 -8.81
CA PRO A 243 -2.23 1.35 -10.21
C PRO A 243 -3.30 0.73 -11.10
N TYR A 244 -3.63 1.43 -12.17
CA TYR A 244 -4.72 1.04 -13.04
C TYR A 244 -4.47 1.45 -14.49
N SER A 245 -5.01 0.70 -15.46
CA SER A 245 -4.94 1.07 -16.88
C SER A 245 -6.25 1.69 -17.33
N LEU A 246 -6.22 2.93 -17.81
CA LEU A 246 -7.35 3.61 -18.44
C LEU A 246 -7.10 3.77 -19.93
N LYS A 247 -7.94 3.17 -20.78
CA LYS A 247 -7.80 3.23 -22.24
C LYS A 247 -6.39 2.89 -22.72
N GLY A 248 -5.77 1.88 -22.10
CA GLY A 248 -4.41 1.40 -22.42
C GLY A 248 -3.27 2.29 -21.90
N ARG A 249 -3.55 3.34 -21.12
CA ARG A 249 -2.55 4.21 -20.48
C ARG A 249 -2.47 3.95 -18.98
N ALA A 250 -1.26 3.96 -18.44
CA ALA A 250 -1.06 3.76 -17.00
C ALA A 250 -1.58 4.98 -16.21
N HIS A 251 -2.41 4.72 -15.21
CA HIS A 251 -2.96 5.69 -14.28
C HIS A 251 -2.86 5.18 -12.85
N LEU A 252 -3.00 6.08 -11.90
CA LEU A 252 -3.33 5.78 -10.52
C LEU A 252 -4.80 6.16 -10.30
N LEU A 253 -5.57 5.26 -9.71
CA LEU A 253 -6.89 5.56 -9.20
C LEU A 253 -6.75 5.81 -7.71
N ALA A 254 -6.94 7.04 -7.28
CA ALA A 254 -6.64 7.53 -5.94
C ALA A 254 -7.90 7.98 -5.21
N ALA A 255 -7.97 7.68 -3.92
CA ALA A 255 -9.06 8.12 -3.05
C ALA A 255 -8.53 9.07 -1.95
N TYR A 256 -9.27 10.14 -1.72
CA TYR A 256 -8.97 11.19 -0.75
C TYR A 256 -9.98 11.22 0.40
N LEU A 257 -9.71 11.98 1.44
CA LEU A 257 -10.67 12.19 2.53
C LEU A 257 -11.98 12.77 2.01
N CYS A 258 -13.09 12.40 2.63
CA CYS A 258 -14.46 12.68 2.18
C CYS A 258 -14.82 12.08 0.81
N THR A 259 -14.00 11.13 0.35
CA THR A 259 -14.24 10.25 -0.81
C THR A 259 -14.23 10.83 -2.22
N PRO A 260 -13.47 11.88 -2.58
CA PRO A 260 -13.18 12.07 -3.98
C PRO A 260 -12.39 10.87 -4.53
N LEU A 261 -12.87 10.31 -5.65
CA LEU A 261 -12.14 9.34 -6.45
C LEU A 261 -11.53 10.05 -7.64
N VAL A 262 -10.22 9.90 -7.81
CA VAL A 262 -9.43 10.73 -8.72
C VAL A 262 -8.55 9.85 -9.61
N THR A 263 -8.49 10.15 -10.89
CA THR A 263 -7.52 9.52 -11.80
C THR A 263 -6.34 10.44 -12.05
N ILE A 264 -5.13 9.90 -11.94
CA ILE A 264 -3.87 10.61 -12.18
C ILE A 264 -3.09 9.82 -13.24
N ALA A 265 -2.77 10.45 -14.38
CA ALA A 265 -1.97 9.78 -15.40
C ALA A 265 -0.52 9.64 -14.93
N VAL A 266 0.03 8.43 -15.05
CA VAL A 266 1.42 8.14 -14.64
C VAL A 266 2.45 8.93 -15.46
N ASP A 267 2.14 9.25 -16.72
CA ASP A 267 2.99 10.04 -17.60
C ASP A 267 3.15 11.50 -17.13
N ASP A 268 2.20 12.00 -16.34
CA ASP A 268 2.22 13.36 -15.79
C ASP A 268 3.03 13.45 -14.49
N LEU A 269 3.33 12.31 -13.85
CA LEU A 269 4.15 12.24 -12.64
C LEU A 269 5.63 12.45 -12.98
N LYS A 270 6.01 13.72 -13.13
CA LYS A 270 7.37 14.18 -13.42
C LYS A 270 7.93 14.95 -12.25
N ASP A 271 9.25 14.92 -12.11
CA ASP A 271 9.92 15.67 -11.05
C ASP A 271 9.57 17.15 -11.09
N LYS A 272 9.20 17.70 -9.93
CA LYS A 272 8.79 19.12 -9.74
C LYS A 272 7.57 19.56 -10.55
N ALA A 273 6.82 18.65 -11.14
CA ALA A 273 5.55 18.98 -11.78
C ALA A 273 4.47 19.22 -10.73
N HIS A 274 3.46 19.99 -11.10
CA HIS A 274 2.20 20.13 -10.40
C HIS A 274 1.08 19.59 -11.29
N VAL A 275 0.31 18.63 -10.77
CA VAL A 275 -0.70 17.90 -11.55
C VAL A 275 -2.07 18.06 -10.93
N ARG A 276 -3.05 18.42 -11.76
CA ARG A 276 -4.47 18.34 -11.42
C ARG A 276 -4.99 16.95 -11.72
N GLY A 277 -5.30 16.20 -10.68
CA GLY A 277 -6.01 14.94 -10.83
C GLY A 277 -7.43 15.17 -11.34
N ARG A 278 -7.91 14.26 -12.18
CA ARG A 278 -9.28 14.29 -12.66
C ARG A 278 -10.21 13.62 -11.66
N THR A 279 -11.02 14.39 -10.95
CA THR A 279 -12.03 13.85 -10.03
C THR A 279 -13.15 13.21 -10.84
N VAL A 280 -13.37 11.92 -10.63
CA VAL A 280 -14.34 11.10 -11.37
C VAL A 280 -15.50 10.61 -10.50
N GLY A 281 -15.37 10.70 -9.18
CA GLY A 281 -16.41 10.26 -8.25
C GLY A 281 -16.36 11.03 -6.93
N GLU A 282 -17.54 11.23 -6.34
CA GLU A 282 -17.77 11.67 -4.96
C GLU A 282 -18.71 10.67 -4.31
N PHE A 283 -18.33 10.09 -3.19
CA PHE A 283 -19.03 8.96 -2.58
C PHE A 283 -19.61 9.26 -1.19
N GLY A 284 -19.72 10.53 -0.83
CA GLY A 284 -20.35 11.00 0.40
C GLY A 284 -19.39 11.73 1.34
N ALA A 285 -19.82 12.89 1.84
CA ALA A 285 -19.05 13.69 2.77
C ALA A 285 -18.88 13.00 4.13
N GLY A 286 -17.75 13.28 4.82
CA GLY A 286 -17.47 12.76 6.16
C GLY A 286 -17.07 11.29 6.19
N ASN A 287 -16.87 10.65 5.05
CA ASN A 287 -16.39 9.28 4.92
C ASN A 287 -14.89 9.29 4.59
N TYR A 288 -14.14 8.35 5.15
CA TYR A 288 -12.71 8.18 4.88
C TYR A 288 -12.51 6.88 4.11
N PRO A 289 -11.93 6.90 2.91
CA PRO A 289 -11.39 5.69 2.30
C PRO A 289 -10.22 5.22 3.17
N LEU A 290 -10.23 3.96 3.53
CA LEU A 290 -9.24 3.38 4.42
C LEU A 290 -8.22 2.57 3.64
N ASP A 291 -8.70 1.82 2.64
CA ASP A 291 -7.86 1.01 1.79
C ASP A 291 -8.55 0.65 0.47
N MET A 292 -7.76 0.22 -0.53
CA MET A 292 -8.25 -0.06 -1.88
C MET A 292 -7.45 -1.20 -2.53
N VAL A 293 -8.16 -2.15 -3.14
CA VAL A 293 -7.53 -3.24 -3.92
C VAL A 293 -8.21 -3.44 -5.26
N VAL A 294 -7.45 -3.87 -6.27
CA VAL A 294 -7.99 -4.41 -7.51
C VAL A 294 -8.09 -5.91 -7.39
N TYR A 295 -9.27 -6.47 -7.59
CA TYR A 295 -9.49 -7.91 -7.59
C TYR A 295 -10.15 -8.36 -8.90
N LYS A 296 -10.11 -9.67 -9.20
CA LYS A 296 -10.77 -10.25 -10.38
C LYS A 296 -11.98 -11.05 -9.96
N LYS A 297 -13.11 -10.79 -10.64
CA LYS A 297 -14.33 -11.60 -10.54
C LYS A 297 -14.81 -11.95 -11.95
N ASP A 298 -14.98 -13.25 -12.21
CA ASP A 298 -15.39 -13.77 -13.52
C ASP A 298 -14.52 -13.22 -14.67
N GLY A 299 -13.21 -13.15 -14.45
CA GLY A 299 -12.21 -12.62 -15.40
C GLY A 299 -12.23 -11.10 -15.61
N LYS A 300 -13.04 -10.35 -14.85
CA LYS A 300 -13.12 -8.90 -14.91
C LYS A 300 -12.50 -8.26 -13.67
N GLU A 301 -11.70 -7.24 -13.89
CA GLU A 301 -11.17 -6.42 -12.79
C GLU A 301 -12.27 -5.55 -12.18
N LYS A 302 -12.20 -5.42 -10.86
CA LYS A 302 -13.03 -4.54 -10.04
C LYS A 302 -12.16 -3.87 -9.00
N VAL A 303 -12.53 -2.68 -8.59
CA VAL A 303 -11.89 -1.97 -7.48
C VAL A 303 -12.79 -2.07 -6.26
N LEU A 304 -12.25 -2.60 -5.17
CA LEU A 304 -12.90 -2.65 -3.87
C LEU A 304 -12.31 -1.56 -2.98
N ILE A 305 -13.17 -0.75 -2.36
CA ILE A 305 -12.78 0.36 -1.49
C ILE A 305 -13.37 0.12 -0.10
N ALA A 306 -12.51 0.05 0.92
CA ALA A 306 -12.91 0.05 2.32
C ALA A 306 -13.09 1.47 2.84
N ASN A 307 -14.07 1.67 3.71
CA ASN A 307 -14.47 3.00 4.16
C ASN A 307 -14.76 3.04 5.67
N SER A 308 -14.60 4.21 6.28
CA SER A 308 -14.87 4.41 7.71
C SER A 308 -16.36 4.36 8.06
N ASN A 309 -17.21 4.98 7.24
CA ASN A 309 -18.64 5.21 7.53
C ASN A 309 -19.58 4.58 6.49
N LEU A 310 -19.04 4.02 5.42
CA LEU A 310 -19.78 3.34 4.38
C LEU A 310 -19.41 1.85 4.35
N PRO A 311 -20.26 0.99 3.78
CA PRO A 311 -19.89 -0.38 3.46
C PRO A 311 -18.78 -0.39 2.41
N PHE A 312 -18.34 -1.57 1.97
CA PHE A 312 -17.51 -1.67 0.78
C PHE A 312 -18.18 -0.99 -0.41
N LEU A 313 -17.39 -0.25 -1.17
CA LEU A 313 -17.78 0.26 -2.46
C LEU A 313 -17.02 -0.50 -3.55
N ILE A 314 -17.76 -1.01 -4.53
CA ILE A 314 -17.19 -1.66 -5.70
C ILE A 314 -17.35 -0.72 -6.88
N VAL A 315 -16.22 -0.34 -7.49
CA VAL A 315 -16.18 0.47 -8.70
C VAL A 315 -15.77 -0.41 -9.86
N ASP A 316 -16.55 -0.38 -10.96
CA ASP A 316 -16.14 -1.01 -12.20
C ASP A 316 -15.17 -0.10 -12.95
N PRO A 317 -13.95 -0.56 -13.23
CA PRO A 317 -13.00 0.19 -14.05
C PRO A 317 -13.57 0.67 -15.38
N LYS A 318 -14.50 -0.06 -15.99
CA LYS A 318 -15.16 0.36 -17.24
C LYS A 318 -16.03 1.60 -17.06
N ASP A 319 -16.64 1.78 -15.87
CA ASP A 319 -17.43 2.99 -15.59
C ASP A 319 -16.50 4.19 -15.46
N VAL A 320 -15.28 4.00 -14.91
CA VAL A 320 -14.24 5.04 -14.86
C VAL A 320 -13.74 5.40 -16.27
N GLU A 321 -13.58 4.40 -17.16
CA GLU A 321 -13.19 4.62 -18.55
C GLU A 321 -14.27 5.34 -19.36
N ALA A 322 -15.52 4.99 -19.13
CA ALA A 322 -16.67 5.56 -19.82
C ALA A 322 -17.03 6.97 -19.33
N TYR A 323 -16.57 7.35 -18.13
CA TYR A 323 -16.84 8.68 -17.59
C TYR A 323 -15.97 9.72 -18.30
N GLU A 324 -16.57 10.47 -19.22
CA GLU A 324 -15.87 11.46 -20.06
C GLU A 324 -15.64 12.81 -19.35
N GLY A 325 -16.42 13.12 -18.32
CA GLY A 325 -16.36 14.37 -17.57
C GLY A 325 -15.30 14.37 -16.46
N ALA A 326 -15.28 15.49 -15.74
CA ALA A 326 -14.66 15.64 -14.43
C ALA A 326 -15.66 16.34 -13.50
N ILE A 327 -15.58 16.04 -12.21
CA ILE A 327 -16.28 16.82 -11.20
C ILE A 327 -15.41 18.06 -10.96
N ASP A 328 -15.87 19.21 -11.44
CA ASP A 328 -15.17 20.52 -11.36
C ASP A 328 -16.10 21.62 -10.81
N LYS A 329 -17.27 21.23 -10.29
CA LYS A 329 -18.26 22.11 -9.67
C LYS A 329 -18.75 21.54 -8.36
N HIS A 330 -19.24 22.40 -7.48
CA HIS A 330 -19.81 22.01 -6.20
C HIS A 330 -20.92 20.97 -6.36
N VAL A 331 -20.88 19.92 -5.54
CA VAL A 331 -21.84 18.81 -5.51
C VAL A 331 -22.63 18.87 -4.21
N GLU A 332 -23.83 19.44 -4.27
CA GLU A 332 -24.69 19.63 -3.09
C GLU A 332 -25.12 18.32 -2.42
N THR A 333 -25.30 17.26 -3.20
CA THR A 333 -25.72 15.94 -2.71
C THR A 333 -24.57 15.12 -2.14
N TYR A 334 -23.33 15.60 -2.26
CA TYR A 334 -22.09 14.91 -1.88
C TYR A 334 -21.87 13.55 -2.59
N ILE A 335 -22.69 13.21 -3.57
CA ILE A 335 -22.58 11.98 -4.38
C ILE A 335 -22.71 12.36 -5.85
N ALA A 336 -21.69 12.04 -6.64
CA ALA A 336 -21.67 12.32 -8.08
C ALA A 336 -20.63 11.45 -8.82
N GLY A 337 -20.68 11.45 -10.13
CA GLY A 337 -19.68 10.84 -11.01
C GLY A 337 -19.91 9.36 -11.25
N VAL A 338 -18.85 8.56 -11.21
CA VAL A 338 -18.88 7.14 -11.55
C VAL A 338 -19.77 6.34 -10.61
N ARG A 339 -20.40 5.33 -11.16
CA ARG A 339 -21.26 4.41 -10.40
C ARG A 339 -20.43 3.53 -9.48
N TYR A 340 -21.01 3.14 -8.38
CA TYR A 340 -20.47 2.14 -7.48
C TYR A 340 -21.56 1.20 -6.96
N GLU A 341 -21.17 0.01 -6.56
CA GLU A 341 -22.05 -0.96 -5.91
C GLU A 341 -21.67 -1.09 -4.43
N PRO A 342 -22.59 -0.80 -3.50
CA PRO A 342 -22.32 -1.06 -2.09
C PRO A 342 -22.40 -2.57 -1.79
N ARG A 343 -21.47 -3.09 -0.97
CA ARG A 343 -21.47 -4.47 -0.47
C ARG A 343 -21.29 -4.49 1.04
N SER A 344 -21.91 -5.45 1.70
CA SER A 344 -21.76 -5.63 3.15
C SER A 344 -20.29 -5.79 3.53
N GLY A 345 -19.83 -4.99 4.46
CA GLY A 345 -18.45 -4.99 4.95
C GLY A 345 -18.14 -3.67 5.63
N THR A 346 -18.51 -3.57 6.91
CA THR A 346 -18.16 -2.42 7.76
C THR A 346 -17.04 -2.79 8.70
N GLY A 347 -16.29 -1.80 9.17
CA GLY A 347 -15.20 -1.99 10.12
C GLY A 347 -13.90 -2.50 9.50
N VAL A 348 -13.80 -2.58 8.19
CA VAL A 348 -12.55 -2.95 7.49
C VAL A 348 -11.60 -1.78 7.54
N GLN A 349 -10.38 -2.03 8.00
CA GLN A 349 -9.35 -1.02 8.20
C GLN A 349 -8.24 -1.12 7.15
N GLN A 350 -7.85 -2.34 6.78
CA GLN A 350 -6.81 -2.63 5.80
C GLN A 350 -7.21 -3.84 4.95
N MET A 351 -6.71 -3.93 3.73
CA MET A 351 -6.98 -5.03 2.81
C MET A 351 -5.78 -5.31 1.92
N ASP A 352 -5.61 -6.57 1.52
CA ASP A 352 -4.75 -6.93 0.39
C ASP A 352 -5.27 -8.21 -0.29
N ASN A 353 -4.79 -8.48 -1.50
CA ASN A 353 -5.17 -9.67 -2.25
C ASN A 353 -4.50 -10.92 -1.66
N LEU A 354 -5.29 -11.89 -1.24
CA LEU A 354 -4.82 -13.22 -0.82
C LEU A 354 -5.02 -14.21 -1.97
N GLY A 355 -4.07 -14.22 -2.89
CA GLY A 355 -4.19 -14.92 -4.16
C GLY A 355 -5.27 -14.30 -5.07
N ASP A 356 -5.79 -15.10 -5.99
CA ASP A 356 -6.77 -14.63 -6.97
C ASP A 356 -8.22 -14.73 -6.47
N ASP A 357 -8.46 -15.57 -5.47
CA ASP A 357 -9.83 -15.95 -5.03
C ASP A 357 -10.29 -15.26 -3.75
N TYR A 358 -9.39 -14.56 -3.04
CA TYR A 358 -9.69 -13.95 -1.76
C TYR A 358 -9.07 -12.56 -1.63
N VAL A 359 -9.74 -11.72 -0.84
CA VAL A 359 -9.19 -10.50 -0.27
C VAL A 359 -9.04 -10.73 1.23
N GLU A 360 -7.83 -10.58 1.76
CA GLU A 360 -7.57 -10.56 3.19
C GLU A 360 -7.96 -9.20 3.74
N VAL A 361 -8.76 -9.16 4.79
CA VAL A 361 -9.21 -7.90 5.39
C VAL A 361 -8.96 -7.87 6.89
N LEU A 362 -8.38 -6.79 7.38
CA LEU A 362 -8.30 -6.50 8.80
C LEU A 362 -9.59 -5.79 9.23
N ARG A 363 -10.44 -6.49 9.98
CA ARG A 363 -11.80 -6.06 10.25
C ARG A 363 -12.11 -5.96 11.73
N ARG A 364 -12.60 -4.80 12.16
CA ARG A 364 -13.14 -4.60 13.50
C ARG A 364 -14.61 -5.01 13.56
N LEU A 365 -14.89 -5.95 14.42
CA LEU A 365 -16.25 -6.45 14.65
C LEU A 365 -17.03 -5.52 15.60
N PRO A 366 -18.38 -5.59 15.61
CA PRO A 366 -19.21 -4.75 16.50
C PRO A 366 -18.86 -4.85 17.98
N GLY A 367 -18.33 -6.00 18.43
CA GLY A 367 -17.83 -6.19 19.80
C GLY A 367 -16.46 -5.58 20.10
N GLY A 368 -15.84 -4.90 19.15
CA GLY A 368 -14.53 -4.24 19.27
C GLY A 368 -13.33 -5.13 18.93
N ARG A 369 -13.52 -6.45 18.78
CA ARG A 369 -12.45 -7.38 18.37
C ARG A 369 -12.00 -7.12 16.95
N LEU A 370 -10.70 -7.13 16.71
CA LEU A 370 -10.10 -6.96 15.39
C LEU A 370 -9.63 -8.32 14.87
N ASP A 371 -10.17 -8.73 13.75
CA ASP A 371 -9.90 -10.03 13.14
C ASP A 371 -9.28 -9.84 11.75
N LEU A 372 -8.45 -10.79 11.34
CA LEU A 372 -7.96 -10.91 9.96
C LEU A 372 -8.83 -11.95 9.26
N VAL A 373 -9.54 -11.53 8.21
CA VAL A 373 -10.63 -12.31 7.61
C VAL A 373 -10.44 -12.44 6.11
N PRO A 374 -10.25 -13.64 5.58
CA PRO A 374 -10.24 -13.89 4.13
C PRO A 374 -11.66 -13.86 3.58
N ILE A 375 -11.95 -12.94 2.68
CA ILE A 375 -13.25 -12.82 2.01
C ILE A 375 -13.11 -13.30 0.56
N SER A 376 -13.85 -14.33 0.18
CA SER A 376 -13.85 -14.79 -1.22
C SER A 376 -14.37 -13.69 -2.16
N VAL A 377 -13.66 -13.45 -3.27
CA VAL A 377 -14.04 -12.48 -4.31
C VAL A 377 -15.43 -12.75 -4.91
N LYS A 378 -15.95 -13.97 -4.78
CA LYS A 378 -17.32 -14.32 -5.20
C LYS A 378 -18.41 -13.64 -4.37
N ARG A 379 -18.08 -13.15 -3.18
CA ARG A 379 -19.03 -12.47 -2.27
C ARG A 379 -19.21 -10.98 -2.58
N PHE A 380 -18.34 -10.43 -3.37
CA PHE A 380 -18.37 -9.02 -3.81
C PHE A 380 -19.25 -8.79 -5.05
#